data_919e970a6596141d2ef5a13f821cd113
#
_entry.id   919e970a6596141d2ef5a13f821cd113
#
_cell.length_a   1.000
_cell.length_b   1.000
_cell.length_c   1.000
_cell.angle_alpha   90.00
_cell.angle_beta   90.00
_cell.angle_gamma   90.00
#
_symmetry.space_group_name_H-M   'P 1'
#
loop_
_entity.id
_entity.type
_entity.pdbx_description
1 polymer ?
#
loop_
_entity_poly.entity_id
_entity_poly.type
_entity_poly.pdbx_seq_one_letter_code
_entity_poly.pdbx_strand_id
1 'polypeptide(L)'
;MAKTIAISSAKGGVGKSTCTVEIANAIRNITHKRVLVIDMDENSSLGENIGADLATEKTIYQVLKAQCSINDAIQHHRLFDVIVGSKSLSKAPIEFIERDDVYLLADIISLINDEYDYIFIDNAPSRSVLLTMTEIAADYVVIPTMADSASIKLVYEMEEDVYKLVNSRNKESHAEIIGYILNFYRRSNMYDIAFEQLSDHIKDMPDPKPFIAIAKELIIASEVKTLKTAICEDYKSNPLARSFYDIAETILKRIGD
;
A
#
# COMPACT_ATOMS: atom_id res chain seq x y z
N MET A 1 19.55 0.35 1.46
CA MET A 1 18.41 1.10 0.84
C MET A 1 17.13 0.41 1.23
N ALA A 2 16.13 1.15 1.67
CA ALA A 2 14.81 0.62 1.98
C ALA A 2 14.14 0.01 0.72
N LYS A 3 13.28 -0.97 0.93
CA LYS A 3 12.40 -1.50 -0.11
C LYS A 3 11.03 -0.81 0.00
N THR A 4 10.65 -0.07 -1.03
CA THR A 4 9.40 0.69 -1.03
C THR A 4 8.28 -0.11 -1.68
N ILE A 5 7.20 -0.36 -0.93
CA ILE A 5 6.08 -1.23 -1.33
C ILE A 5 4.79 -0.40 -1.31
N ALA A 6 4.17 -0.22 -2.46
CA ALA A 6 2.87 0.43 -2.57
C ALA A 6 1.73 -0.58 -2.47
N ILE A 7 0.76 -0.30 -1.61
CA ILE A 7 -0.50 -1.04 -1.55
C ILE A 7 -1.54 -0.17 -2.27
N SER A 8 -1.76 -0.45 -3.54
CA SER A 8 -2.48 0.45 -4.44
C SER A 8 -3.71 -0.19 -5.07
N SER A 9 -4.81 0.53 -5.13
CA SER A 9 -6.00 0.15 -5.88
C SER A 9 -6.84 1.40 -6.17
N ALA A 10 -7.28 1.56 -7.40
CA ALA A 10 -8.15 2.67 -7.81
C ALA A 10 -9.59 2.53 -7.25
N LYS A 11 -9.96 1.38 -6.69
CA LYS A 11 -11.28 1.14 -6.09
C LYS A 11 -11.30 1.50 -4.61
N GLY A 12 -12.35 2.23 -4.19
CA GLY A 12 -12.65 2.44 -2.77
C GLY A 12 -13.16 1.17 -2.09
N GLY A 13 -12.85 1.01 -0.80
CA GLY A 13 -13.42 -0.07 0.03
C GLY A 13 -12.83 -1.47 -0.20
N VAL A 14 -11.79 -1.64 -1.03
CA VAL A 14 -11.15 -2.94 -1.24
C VAL A 14 -10.23 -3.37 -0.08
N GLY A 15 -10.09 -2.54 0.95
CA GLY A 15 -9.29 -2.84 2.13
C GLY A 15 -7.82 -2.47 2.03
N LYS A 16 -7.44 -1.48 1.20
CA LYS A 16 -6.06 -1.00 1.07
C LYS A 16 -5.40 -0.73 2.42
N SER A 17 -5.90 0.24 3.17
CA SER A 17 -5.33 0.63 4.47
C SER A 17 -5.28 -0.52 5.47
N THR A 18 -6.27 -1.44 5.45
CA THR A 18 -6.22 -2.65 6.27
C THR A 18 -5.09 -3.58 5.82
N CYS A 19 -4.96 -3.84 4.52
CA CYS A 19 -3.86 -4.63 3.99
C CYS A 19 -2.50 -3.98 4.31
N THR A 20 -2.38 -2.66 4.16
CA THR A 20 -1.15 -1.93 4.48
C THR A 20 -0.76 -2.11 5.95
N VAL A 21 -1.69 -1.86 6.88
CA VAL A 21 -1.44 -2.01 8.33
C VAL A 21 -1.03 -3.43 8.67
N GLU A 22 -1.78 -4.41 8.21
CA GLU A 22 -1.56 -5.82 8.59
C GLU A 22 -0.28 -6.38 7.98
N ILE A 23 -0.01 -6.09 6.70
CA ILE A 23 1.20 -6.58 6.03
C ILE A 23 2.45 -5.90 6.59
N ALA A 24 2.43 -4.57 6.77
CA ALA A 24 3.54 -3.83 7.35
C ALA A 24 3.88 -4.32 8.77
N ASN A 25 2.84 -4.55 9.60
CA ASN A 25 3.02 -5.09 10.95
C ASN A 25 3.51 -6.54 10.92
N ALA A 26 2.97 -7.39 10.04
CA ALA A 26 3.43 -8.78 9.89
C ALA A 26 4.90 -8.84 9.47
N ILE A 27 5.33 -8.04 8.48
CA ILE A 27 6.73 -7.94 8.04
C ILE A 27 7.63 -7.50 9.19
N ARG A 28 7.24 -6.45 9.94
CA ARG A 28 7.98 -6.02 11.11
C ARG A 28 8.12 -7.13 12.16
N ASN A 29 7.04 -7.87 12.42
CA ASN A 29 7.05 -8.97 13.39
C ASN A 29 7.89 -10.18 12.94
N ILE A 30 7.94 -10.47 11.63
CA ILE A 30 8.75 -11.55 11.06
C ILE A 30 10.24 -11.18 11.06
N THR A 31 10.55 -9.97 10.59
CA THR A 31 11.93 -9.57 10.29
C THR A 31 12.62 -8.84 11.42
N HIS A 32 11.86 -8.24 12.33
CA HIS A 32 12.33 -7.31 13.37
C HIS A 32 13.08 -6.08 12.80
N LYS A 33 12.84 -5.77 11.54
CA LYS A 33 13.43 -4.63 10.82
C LYS A 33 12.58 -3.36 10.99
N ARG A 34 13.15 -2.22 10.63
CA ARG A 34 12.48 -0.91 10.72
C ARG A 34 11.51 -0.71 9.57
N VAL A 35 10.27 -0.40 9.88
CA VAL A 35 9.18 -0.18 8.93
C VAL A 35 8.59 1.20 9.11
N LEU A 36 8.47 1.94 8.00
CA LEU A 36 7.71 3.18 7.90
C LEU A 36 6.49 2.96 7.02
N VAL A 37 5.37 3.57 7.39
CA VAL A 37 4.17 3.62 6.56
C VAL A 37 3.82 5.08 6.25
N ILE A 38 3.60 5.40 4.98
CA ILE A 38 3.20 6.73 4.50
C ILE A 38 1.75 6.66 4.03
N ASP A 39 0.86 7.43 4.65
CA ASP A 39 -0.55 7.50 4.32
C ASP A 39 -0.81 8.66 3.33
N MET A 40 -1.09 8.32 2.06
CA MET A 40 -1.38 9.27 0.97
C MET A 40 -2.88 9.50 0.77
N ASP A 41 -3.74 9.09 1.72
CA ASP A 41 -5.18 9.33 1.68
C ASP A 41 -5.54 10.62 2.44
N GLU A 42 -6.37 11.48 1.82
CA GLU A 42 -6.88 12.70 2.45
C GLU A 42 -7.69 12.44 3.72
N ASN A 43 -8.31 11.26 3.83
CA ASN A 43 -9.08 10.86 5.00
C ASN A 43 -8.21 10.30 6.13
N SER A 44 -6.93 10.01 5.85
CA SER A 44 -6.00 9.38 6.79
C SER A 44 -6.57 8.15 7.50
N SER A 45 -7.26 7.31 6.72
CA SER A 45 -7.94 6.13 7.24
C SER A 45 -6.98 5.14 7.90
N LEU A 46 -5.74 5.06 7.42
CA LEU A 46 -4.71 4.25 8.02
C LEU A 46 -4.32 4.80 9.39
N GLY A 47 -3.99 6.09 9.47
CA GLY A 47 -3.64 6.76 10.71
C GLY A 47 -4.75 6.64 11.76
N GLU A 48 -6.02 6.83 11.36
CA GLU A 48 -7.18 6.64 12.23
C GLU A 48 -7.27 5.20 12.77
N ASN A 49 -7.08 4.19 11.91
CA ASN A 49 -7.20 2.78 12.27
C ASN A 49 -6.18 2.34 13.33
N ILE A 50 -4.97 2.91 13.33
CA ILE A 50 -3.93 2.58 14.29
C ILE A 50 -3.91 3.52 15.51
N GLY A 51 -4.63 4.64 15.46
CA GLY A 51 -4.64 5.65 16.53
C GLY A 51 -3.45 6.59 16.52
N ALA A 52 -2.90 6.89 15.35
CA ALA A 52 -1.88 7.92 15.17
C ALA A 52 -2.44 9.32 15.49
N ASP A 53 -1.58 10.28 15.76
CA ASP A 53 -1.98 11.67 15.98
C ASP A 53 -2.39 12.35 14.67
N LEU A 54 -3.70 12.48 14.45
CA LEU A 54 -4.26 13.17 13.29
C LEU A 54 -4.43 14.69 13.50
N ALA A 55 -4.18 15.19 14.72
CA ALA A 55 -4.22 16.62 15.01
C ALA A 55 -2.89 17.32 14.67
N THR A 56 -1.86 16.56 14.30
CA THR A 56 -0.56 17.10 13.89
C THR A 56 -0.68 18.02 12.69
N GLU A 57 0.09 19.10 12.67
CA GLU A 57 0.27 19.97 11.50
C GLU A 57 1.36 19.44 10.54
N LYS A 58 2.12 18.41 10.96
CA LYS A 58 3.23 17.81 10.19
C LYS A 58 2.75 16.53 9.53
N THR A 59 2.16 16.63 8.35
CA THR A 59 1.63 15.50 7.57
C THR A 59 2.40 15.34 6.26
N ILE A 60 2.17 14.27 5.53
CA ILE A 60 2.83 14.06 4.24
C ILE A 60 2.58 15.23 3.27
N TYR A 61 1.42 15.88 3.35
CA TYR A 61 1.15 17.06 2.51
C TYR A 61 2.12 18.21 2.80
N GLN A 62 2.42 18.52 4.07
CA GLN A 62 3.39 19.55 4.43
C GLN A 62 4.82 19.18 4.01
N VAL A 63 5.16 17.89 4.05
CA VAL A 63 6.44 17.41 3.54
C VAL A 63 6.54 17.62 2.04
N LEU A 64 5.52 17.21 1.26
CA LEU A 64 5.46 17.44 -0.20
C LEU A 64 5.54 18.93 -0.57
N LYS A 65 5.01 19.83 0.28
CA LYS A 65 5.08 21.29 0.10
C LYS A 65 6.38 21.89 0.63
N ALA A 66 7.35 21.09 1.09
CA ALA A 66 8.58 21.54 1.75
C ALA A 66 8.35 22.49 2.95
N GLN A 67 7.22 22.34 3.64
CA GLN A 67 6.86 23.13 4.83
C GLN A 67 7.37 22.52 6.13
N CYS A 68 7.74 21.25 6.12
CA CYS A 68 8.50 20.57 7.18
C CYS A 68 9.37 19.48 6.56
N SER A 69 10.38 19.01 7.32
CA SER A 69 11.19 17.87 6.90
C SER A 69 10.39 16.56 7.02
N ILE A 70 10.78 15.53 6.28
CA ILE A 70 10.19 14.22 6.42
C ILE A 70 10.35 13.67 7.84
N ASN A 71 11.53 13.85 8.45
CA ASN A 71 11.82 13.41 9.81
C ASN A 71 10.92 14.08 10.86
N ASP A 72 10.53 15.33 10.63
CA ASP A 72 9.59 16.04 11.51
C ASP A 72 8.15 15.48 11.45
N ALA A 73 7.77 14.85 10.34
CA ALA A 73 6.45 14.31 10.14
C ALA A 73 6.31 12.84 10.61
N ILE A 74 7.42 12.16 10.88
CA ILE A 74 7.43 10.78 11.35
C ILE A 74 6.89 10.73 12.78
N GLN A 75 5.87 9.91 12.98
CA GLN A 75 5.35 9.54 14.30
C GLN A 75 5.80 8.12 14.63
N HIS A 76 6.48 7.98 15.78
CA HIS A 76 6.87 6.65 16.28
C HIS A 76 5.65 5.98 16.93
N HIS A 77 5.23 4.86 16.36
CA HIS A 77 4.09 4.12 16.84
C HIS A 77 4.46 2.66 17.15
N ARG A 78 3.71 2.00 18.05
CA ARG A 78 4.02 0.63 18.50
C ARG A 78 4.00 -0.41 17.37
N LEU A 79 3.20 -0.20 16.33
CA LEU A 79 3.11 -1.13 15.20
C LEU A 79 4.25 -0.94 14.19
N PHE A 80 4.54 0.29 13.85
CA PHE A 80 5.57 0.76 12.91
C PHE A 80 5.59 2.30 12.94
N ASP A 81 6.61 2.93 12.40
CA ASP A 81 6.61 4.39 12.25
C ASP A 81 5.63 4.81 11.15
N VAL A 82 5.00 5.97 11.29
CA VAL A 82 3.96 6.42 10.36
C VAL A 82 4.05 7.91 10.05
N ILE A 83 3.81 8.27 8.79
CA ILE A 83 3.51 9.65 8.38
C ILE A 83 2.04 9.67 7.93
N VAL A 84 1.24 10.48 8.61
CA VAL A 84 -0.21 10.54 8.35
C VAL A 84 -0.53 11.45 7.17
N GLY A 85 -1.62 11.12 6.46
CA GLY A 85 -2.25 11.98 5.49
C GLY A 85 -3.04 13.12 6.15
N SER A 86 -3.62 13.96 5.33
CA SER A 86 -4.54 15.01 5.81
C SER A 86 -5.48 15.46 4.69
N LYS A 87 -6.58 16.11 5.07
CA LYS A 87 -7.54 16.71 4.12
C LYS A 87 -6.90 17.65 3.10
N SER A 88 -5.73 18.20 3.41
CA SER A 88 -4.99 19.05 2.47
C SER A 88 -4.51 18.32 1.22
N LEU A 89 -4.38 16.98 1.26
CA LEU A 89 -4.07 16.17 0.07
C LEU A 89 -5.11 16.29 -1.04
N SER A 90 -6.37 16.67 -0.71
CA SER A 90 -7.40 16.96 -1.72
C SER A 90 -7.03 18.10 -2.68
N LYS A 91 -6.09 18.96 -2.29
CA LYS A 91 -5.58 20.06 -3.12
C LYS A 91 -4.50 19.60 -4.12
N ALA A 92 -3.95 18.41 -3.94
CA ALA A 92 -2.83 17.92 -4.74
C ALA A 92 -3.05 18.02 -6.26
N PRO A 93 -4.24 17.69 -6.84
CA PRO A 93 -4.46 17.79 -8.27
C PRO A 93 -4.39 19.23 -8.84
N ILE A 94 -4.48 20.23 -7.97
CA ILE A 94 -4.44 21.67 -8.36
C ILE A 94 -3.06 22.25 -8.05
N GLU A 95 -2.38 21.76 -7.04
CA GLU A 95 -1.13 22.33 -6.52
C GLU A 95 0.13 21.64 -7.03
N PHE A 96 0.04 20.38 -7.42
CA PHE A 96 1.13 19.60 -8.01
C PHE A 96 0.83 19.37 -9.49
N ILE A 97 1.03 20.42 -10.31
CA ILE A 97 0.70 20.44 -11.75
C ILE A 97 1.92 20.48 -12.65
N GLU A 98 3.10 20.75 -12.09
CA GLU A 98 4.34 20.74 -12.84
C GLU A 98 4.75 19.31 -13.18
N ARG A 99 5.45 19.15 -14.28
CA ARG A 99 5.84 17.82 -14.76
C ARG A 99 6.70 17.06 -13.76
N ASP A 100 7.55 17.77 -13.04
CA ASP A 100 8.51 17.17 -12.11
C ASP A 100 7.92 16.92 -10.72
N ASP A 101 6.71 17.44 -10.42
CA ASP A 101 6.04 17.21 -9.15
C ASP A 101 5.77 15.73 -8.88
N VAL A 102 5.62 14.90 -9.91
CA VAL A 102 5.40 13.45 -9.78
C VAL A 102 6.57 12.72 -9.12
N TYR A 103 7.77 13.31 -9.08
CA TYR A 103 8.95 12.72 -8.45
C TYR A 103 9.14 13.12 -6.99
N LEU A 104 8.38 14.09 -6.48
CA LEU A 104 8.56 14.63 -5.12
C LEU A 104 8.54 13.55 -4.03
N LEU A 105 7.64 12.58 -4.12
CA LEU A 105 7.58 11.52 -3.11
C LEU A 105 8.82 10.62 -3.15
N ALA A 106 9.31 10.27 -4.34
CA ALA A 106 10.53 9.49 -4.51
C ALA A 106 11.75 10.23 -3.97
N ASP A 107 11.87 11.53 -4.28
CA ASP A 107 12.95 12.37 -3.76
C ASP A 107 12.94 12.45 -2.24
N ILE A 108 11.76 12.64 -1.64
CA ILE A 108 11.57 12.69 -0.19
C ILE A 108 11.93 11.36 0.47
N ILE A 109 11.48 10.22 -0.08
CA ILE A 109 11.81 8.89 0.42
C ILE A 109 13.32 8.64 0.35
N SER A 110 14.00 9.14 -0.67
CA SER A 110 15.44 8.97 -0.83
C SER A 110 16.24 9.55 0.34
N LEU A 111 15.72 10.58 1.02
CA LEU A 111 16.38 11.23 2.17
C LEU A 111 16.45 10.35 3.42
N ILE A 112 15.53 9.37 3.55
CA ILE A 112 15.43 8.49 4.72
C ILE A 112 15.71 7.02 4.38
N ASN A 113 16.20 6.76 3.18
CA ASN A 113 16.36 5.41 2.61
C ASN A 113 17.30 4.50 3.43
N ASP A 114 18.20 5.07 4.19
CA ASP A 114 19.13 4.34 5.07
C ASP A 114 18.60 4.22 6.52
N GLU A 115 17.48 4.88 6.83
CA GLU A 115 16.88 4.86 8.16
C GLU A 115 15.88 3.71 8.33
N TYR A 116 15.32 3.20 7.22
CA TYR A 116 14.31 2.14 7.19
C TYR A 116 14.75 0.97 6.32
N ASP A 117 14.21 -0.21 6.62
CA ASP A 117 14.40 -1.40 5.80
C ASP A 117 13.23 -1.59 4.82
N TYR A 118 12.03 -1.19 5.25
CA TYR A 118 10.81 -1.20 4.42
C TYR A 118 10.04 0.10 4.58
N ILE A 119 9.54 0.60 3.45
CA ILE A 119 8.62 1.75 3.40
C ILE A 119 7.36 1.30 2.69
N PHE A 120 6.22 1.37 3.37
CA PHE A 120 4.91 1.11 2.78
C PHE A 120 4.22 2.42 2.41
N ILE A 121 3.52 2.44 1.28
CA ILE A 121 2.70 3.59 0.87
C ILE A 121 1.25 3.12 0.72
N ASP A 122 0.35 3.73 1.50
CA ASP A 122 -1.10 3.54 1.41
C ASP A 122 -1.74 4.65 0.58
N ASN A 123 -2.47 4.30 -0.48
CA ASN A 123 -3.02 5.26 -1.42
C ASN A 123 -4.52 5.52 -1.23
N ALA A 124 -4.92 6.75 -1.55
CA ALA A 124 -6.32 7.08 -1.78
C ALA A 124 -6.92 6.27 -2.95
N PRO A 125 -8.25 6.01 -2.93
CA PRO A 125 -8.93 5.30 -4.02
C PRO A 125 -9.21 6.22 -5.22
N SER A 126 -8.20 6.88 -5.76
CA SER A 126 -8.37 7.81 -6.89
C SER A 126 -7.19 7.78 -7.82
N ARG A 127 -7.45 7.91 -9.12
CA ARG A 127 -6.44 8.18 -10.12
C ARG A 127 -6.09 9.66 -10.08
N SER A 128 -5.07 10.02 -9.36
CA SER A 128 -4.62 11.40 -9.15
C SER A 128 -3.10 11.48 -9.23
N VAL A 129 -2.56 12.67 -9.22
CA VAL A 129 -1.10 12.90 -9.16
C VAL A 129 -0.46 12.16 -7.98
N LEU A 130 -1.18 11.99 -6.84
CA LEU A 130 -0.69 11.26 -5.68
C LEU A 130 -0.47 9.77 -5.98
N LEU A 131 -1.36 9.14 -6.76
CA LEU A 131 -1.17 7.77 -7.22
C LEU A 131 0.06 7.65 -8.11
N THR A 132 0.23 8.56 -9.07
CA THR A 132 1.43 8.60 -9.92
C THR A 132 2.71 8.80 -9.11
N MET A 133 2.72 9.72 -8.14
CA MET A 133 3.85 9.89 -7.22
C MET A 133 4.20 8.59 -6.50
N THR A 134 3.18 7.84 -6.05
CA THR A 134 3.38 6.55 -5.37
C THR A 134 3.93 5.49 -6.31
N GLU A 135 3.39 5.36 -7.52
CA GLU A 135 3.84 4.38 -8.53
C GLU A 135 5.27 4.67 -9.01
N ILE A 136 5.70 5.94 -8.98
CA ILE A 136 7.08 6.34 -9.27
C ILE A 136 8.01 6.05 -8.10
N ALA A 137 7.56 6.28 -6.86
CA ALA A 137 8.37 6.09 -5.66
C ALA A 137 8.49 4.62 -5.22
N ALA A 138 7.62 3.74 -5.70
CA ALA A 138 7.59 2.34 -5.30
C ALA A 138 8.62 1.50 -6.07
N ASP A 139 9.26 0.54 -5.38
CA ASP A 139 9.98 -0.57 -6.00
C ASP A 139 9.01 -1.68 -6.37
N TYR A 140 7.99 -1.90 -5.52
CA TYR A 140 7.02 -2.99 -5.65
C TYR A 140 5.60 -2.49 -5.44
N VAL A 141 4.66 -3.05 -6.22
CA VAL A 141 3.23 -2.77 -6.10
C VAL A 141 2.48 -4.06 -5.79
N VAL A 142 1.62 -3.99 -4.78
CA VAL A 142 0.64 -5.05 -4.44
C VAL A 142 -0.75 -4.46 -4.59
N ILE A 143 -1.63 -5.16 -5.31
CA ILE A 143 -2.97 -4.65 -5.65
C ILE A 143 -4.05 -5.44 -4.91
N PRO A 144 -4.63 -4.90 -3.84
CA PRO A 144 -5.83 -5.47 -3.22
C PRO A 144 -7.04 -5.30 -4.15
N THR A 145 -7.84 -6.34 -4.27
CA THR A 145 -9.04 -6.37 -5.10
C THR A 145 -10.16 -7.19 -4.44
N MET A 146 -11.35 -7.12 -5.00
CA MET A 146 -12.52 -7.90 -4.58
C MET A 146 -12.98 -8.82 -5.70
N ALA A 147 -13.77 -9.85 -5.35
CA ALA A 147 -14.32 -10.81 -6.30
C ALA A 147 -15.54 -10.27 -7.05
N ASP A 148 -15.43 -9.10 -7.66
CA ASP A 148 -16.44 -8.56 -8.57
C ASP A 148 -15.79 -8.06 -9.86
N SER A 149 -16.53 -8.09 -10.97
CA SER A 149 -16.02 -7.78 -12.30
C SER A 149 -15.44 -6.36 -12.40
N ALA A 150 -16.00 -5.38 -11.67
CA ALA A 150 -15.51 -4.01 -11.70
C ALA A 150 -14.15 -3.91 -11.01
N SER A 151 -13.95 -4.63 -9.90
CA SER A 151 -12.67 -4.69 -9.20
C SER A 151 -11.58 -5.34 -10.05
N ILE A 152 -11.88 -6.46 -10.70
CA ILE A 152 -10.93 -7.16 -11.58
C ILE A 152 -10.54 -6.29 -12.78
N LYS A 153 -11.51 -5.60 -13.39
CA LYS A 153 -11.21 -4.65 -14.48
C LYS A 153 -10.24 -3.54 -14.02
N LEU A 154 -10.45 -3.00 -12.82
CA LEU A 154 -9.56 -1.97 -12.28
C LEU A 154 -8.14 -2.48 -11.97
N VAL A 155 -7.96 -3.77 -11.66
CA VAL A 155 -6.63 -4.39 -11.57
C VAL A 155 -5.89 -4.22 -12.90
N TYR A 156 -6.50 -4.64 -14.01
CA TYR A 156 -5.89 -4.56 -15.34
C TYR A 156 -5.58 -3.12 -15.77
N GLU A 157 -6.48 -2.19 -15.44
CA GLU A 157 -6.25 -0.79 -15.72
C GLU A 157 -5.07 -0.21 -14.90
N MET A 158 -4.89 -0.62 -13.65
CA MET A 158 -3.74 -0.21 -12.84
C MET A 158 -2.42 -0.80 -13.35
N GLU A 159 -2.44 -2.06 -13.79
CA GLU A 159 -1.27 -2.66 -14.43
C GLU A 159 -0.84 -1.86 -15.65
N GLU A 160 -1.82 -1.45 -16.47
CA GLU A 160 -1.56 -0.64 -17.66
C GLU A 160 -0.95 0.71 -17.30
N ASP A 161 -1.41 1.35 -16.20
CA ASP A 161 -0.88 2.62 -15.73
C ASP A 161 0.57 2.46 -15.24
N VAL A 162 0.87 1.48 -14.40
CA VAL A 162 2.24 1.17 -13.97
C VAL A 162 3.13 0.81 -15.17
N TYR A 163 2.64 -0.03 -16.08
CA TYR A 163 3.38 -0.41 -17.29
C TYR A 163 3.74 0.79 -18.15
N LYS A 164 2.84 1.79 -18.30
CA LYS A 164 3.10 3.03 -19.03
C LYS A 164 4.23 3.84 -18.40
N LEU A 165 4.26 3.94 -17.06
CA LEU A 165 5.33 4.65 -16.34
C LEU A 165 6.67 3.95 -16.48
N VAL A 166 6.71 2.62 -16.30
CA VAL A 166 7.94 1.82 -16.41
C VAL A 166 8.50 1.85 -17.84
N ASN A 167 7.64 1.81 -18.85
CA ASN A 167 8.02 1.81 -20.26
C ASN A 167 7.98 3.21 -20.92
N SER A 168 7.80 4.25 -20.12
CA SER A 168 7.86 5.62 -20.62
C SER A 168 9.25 5.93 -21.21
N ARG A 169 9.32 6.91 -22.10
CA ARG A 169 10.58 7.31 -22.75
C ARG A 169 11.68 7.67 -21.73
N ASN A 170 11.29 8.20 -20.58
CA ASN A 170 12.20 8.61 -19.52
C ASN A 170 12.38 7.54 -18.45
N LYS A 171 11.71 6.37 -18.54
CA LYS A 171 11.64 5.34 -17.49
C LYS A 171 11.28 5.96 -16.14
N GLU A 172 10.11 6.59 -16.09
CA GLU A 172 9.65 7.38 -14.94
C GLU A 172 9.45 6.56 -13.68
N SER A 173 9.25 5.25 -13.81
CA SER A 173 9.17 4.30 -12.69
C SER A 173 9.97 3.04 -12.99
N HIS A 174 10.34 2.32 -11.94
CA HIS A 174 10.91 0.97 -11.99
C HIS A 174 10.06 -0.03 -11.19
N ALA A 175 8.85 0.38 -10.80
CA ALA A 175 7.95 -0.41 -10.00
C ALA A 175 7.60 -1.76 -10.65
N GLU A 176 7.66 -2.82 -9.87
CA GLU A 176 7.23 -4.16 -10.25
C GLU A 176 5.92 -4.51 -9.55
N ILE A 177 4.90 -4.93 -10.30
CA ILE A 177 3.68 -5.49 -9.71
C ILE A 177 4.00 -6.92 -9.29
N ILE A 178 4.12 -7.14 -7.98
CA ILE A 178 4.53 -8.43 -7.43
C ILE A 178 3.36 -9.33 -7.04
N GLY A 179 2.15 -8.78 -6.88
CA GLY A 179 1.02 -9.63 -6.51
C GLY A 179 -0.33 -8.91 -6.37
N TYR A 180 -1.34 -9.76 -6.29
CA TYR A 180 -2.74 -9.40 -6.07
C TYR A 180 -3.24 -10.02 -4.77
N ILE A 181 -4.04 -9.27 -4.01
CA ILE A 181 -4.71 -9.77 -2.81
C ILE A 181 -6.20 -9.79 -3.08
N LEU A 182 -6.78 -10.98 -3.25
CA LEU A 182 -8.22 -11.16 -3.31
C LEU A 182 -8.78 -11.07 -1.89
N ASN A 183 -9.26 -9.88 -1.54
CA ASN A 183 -9.67 -9.52 -0.18
C ASN A 183 -11.16 -9.84 0.07
N PHE A 184 -11.56 -9.86 1.36
CA PHE A 184 -12.91 -10.20 1.83
C PHE A 184 -13.39 -11.58 1.39
N TYR A 185 -12.47 -12.54 1.32
CA TYR A 185 -12.79 -13.87 0.82
C TYR A 185 -13.89 -14.54 1.66
N ARG A 186 -14.94 -14.93 0.96
CA ARG A 186 -16.01 -15.83 1.43
C ARG A 186 -16.12 -16.98 0.44
N ARG A 187 -16.30 -18.20 0.92
CA ARG A 187 -16.48 -19.37 0.06
C ARG A 187 -17.72 -19.17 -0.84
N SER A 188 -17.51 -18.87 -2.13
CA SER A 188 -18.56 -18.70 -3.10
C SER A 188 -18.00 -18.80 -4.53
N ASN A 189 -18.85 -19.17 -5.49
CA ASN A 189 -18.46 -19.27 -6.90
C ASN A 189 -17.88 -17.95 -7.46
N MET A 190 -18.28 -16.80 -6.92
CA MET A 190 -17.72 -15.50 -7.38
C MET A 190 -16.22 -15.40 -7.09
N TYR A 191 -15.76 -15.88 -5.93
CA TYR A 191 -14.35 -15.88 -5.61
C TYR A 191 -13.56 -16.87 -6.43
N ASP A 192 -14.14 -18.04 -6.71
CA ASP A 192 -13.50 -19.05 -7.56
C ASP A 192 -13.33 -18.50 -8.98
N ILE A 193 -14.35 -17.84 -9.54
CA ILE A 193 -14.30 -17.19 -10.85
C ILE A 193 -13.25 -16.06 -10.86
N ALA A 194 -13.21 -15.19 -9.84
CA ALA A 194 -12.25 -14.10 -9.77
C ALA A 194 -10.81 -14.60 -9.65
N PHE A 195 -10.61 -15.67 -8.87
CA PHE A 195 -9.31 -16.33 -8.75
C PHE A 195 -8.86 -16.95 -10.08
N GLU A 196 -9.76 -17.63 -10.79
CA GLU A 196 -9.49 -18.18 -12.13
C GLU A 196 -9.14 -17.06 -13.12
N GLN A 197 -9.93 -15.97 -13.15
CA GLN A 197 -9.65 -14.82 -14.03
C GLN A 197 -8.26 -14.22 -13.79
N LEU A 198 -7.87 -13.99 -12.54
CA LEU A 198 -6.53 -13.50 -12.21
C LEU A 198 -5.46 -14.54 -12.56
N SER A 199 -5.71 -15.82 -12.29
CA SER A 199 -4.77 -16.91 -12.61
C SER A 199 -4.53 -17.04 -14.10
N ASP A 200 -5.57 -16.96 -14.92
CA ASP A 200 -5.45 -16.98 -16.37
C ASP A 200 -4.75 -15.73 -16.91
N HIS A 201 -5.06 -14.57 -16.31
CA HIS A 201 -4.41 -13.31 -16.69
C HIS A 201 -2.90 -13.35 -16.50
N ILE A 202 -2.41 -13.84 -15.35
CA ILE A 202 -0.95 -13.91 -15.08
C ILE A 202 -0.25 -15.04 -15.79
N LYS A 203 -0.98 -15.98 -16.41
CA LYS A 203 -0.42 -17.20 -17.00
C LYS A 203 0.59 -16.93 -18.11
N ASP A 204 0.31 -15.93 -18.91
CA ASP A 204 1.12 -15.52 -20.05
C ASP A 204 2.11 -14.37 -19.73
N MET A 205 2.13 -13.91 -18.46
CA MET A 205 3.09 -12.92 -18.01
C MET A 205 4.50 -13.49 -17.90
N PRO A 206 5.55 -12.67 -18.10
CA PRO A 206 6.93 -13.11 -17.90
C PRO A 206 7.20 -13.47 -16.44
N ASP A 207 8.16 -14.37 -16.22
CA ASP A 207 8.65 -14.66 -14.88
C ASP A 207 9.58 -13.53 -14.38
N PRO A 208 9.51 -13.25 -13.08
CA PRO A 208 8.71 -13.87 -12.04
C PRO A 208 7.27 -13.33 -12.05
N LYS A 209 6.28 -14.23 -12.17
CA LYS A 209 4.86 -13.85 -12.23
C LYS A 209 4.35 -13.24 -10.92
N PRO A 210 3.39 -12.30 -10.96
CA PRO A 210 2.72 -11.84 -9.75
C PRO A 210 2.07 -12.99 -8.98
N PHE A 211 2.11 -12.94 -7.65
CA PHE A 211 1.37 -13.91 -6.83
C PHE A 211 -0.10 -13.53 -6.72
N ILE A 212 -0.95 -14.51 -6.41
CA ILE A 212 -2.34 -14.28 -6.00
C ILE A 212 -2.48 -14.80 -4.57
N ALA A 213 -2.84 -13.90 -3.65
CA ALA A 213 -3.09 -14.24 -2.26
C ALA A 213 -4.54 -13.97 -1.88
N ILE A 214 -5.01 -14.64 -0.82
CA ILE A 214 -6.39 -14.54 -0.35
C ILE A 214 -6.39 -14.04 1.10
N ALA A 215 -7.10 -12.93 1.34
CA ALA A 215 -7.38 -12.45 2.68
C ALA A 215 -8.86 -12.68 3.02
N LYS A 216 -9.12 -13.43 4.11
CA LYS A 216 -10.47 -13.81 4.52
C LYS A 216 -11.24 -12.61 5.07
N GLU A 217 -12.55 -12.58 4.83
CA GLU A 217 -13.42 -11.62 5.51
C GLU A 217 -13.76 -12.13 6.92
N LEU A 218 -13.42 -11.35 7.94
CA LEU A 218 -13.76 -11.64 9.33
C LEU A 218 -14.13 -10.34 10.08
N ILE A 219 -15.03 -10.47 11.04
CA ILE A 219 -15.54 -9.36 11.86
C ILE A 219 -14.40 -8.67 12.64
N ILE A 220 -13.38 -9.41 13.04
CA ILE A 220 -12.22 -8.90 13.76
C ILE A 220 -11.55 -7.70 13.07
N ALA A 221 -11.61 -7.63 11.73
CA ALA A 221 -11.06 -6.50 10.99
C ALA A 221 -11.72 -5.15 11.34
N SER A 222 -12.99 -5.16 11.77
CA SER A 222 -13.68 -3.97 12.26
C SER A 222 -13.40 -3.70 13.74
N GLU A 223 -13.22 -4.74 14.53
CA GLU A 223 -12.93 -4.63 15.97
C GLU A 223 -11.56 -3.99 16.22
N VAL A 224 -10.51 -4.43 15.51
CA VAL A 224 -9.15 -3.88 15.68
C VAL A 224 -9.05 -2.41 15.32
N LYS A 225 -9.86 -1.92 14.37
CA LYS A 225 -9.96 -0.49 14.06
C LYS A 225 -10.48 0.31 15.24
N THR A 226 -11.47 -0.22 15.95
CA THR A 226 -12.01 0.40 17.17
C THR A 226 -10.99 0.37 18.30
N LEU A 227 -10.20 -0.70 18.39
CA LEU A 227 -9.15 -0.88 19.40
C LEU A 227 -7.84 -0.17 19.04
N LYS A 228 -7.75 0.48 17.87
CA LYS A 228 -6.56 1.19 17.38
C LYS A 228 -5.32 0.29 17.35
N THR A 229 -5.46 -0.89 16.74
CA THR A 229 -4.41 -1.91 16.67
C THR A 229 -4.41 -2.66 15.34
N ALA A 230 -3.58 -3.69 15.22
CA ALA A 230 -3.54 -4.61 14.10
C ALA A 230 -3.89 -6.05 14.55
N ILE A 231 -4.50 -6.82 13.66
CA ILE A 231 -4.81 -8.24 13.90
C ILE A 231 -3.50 -9.03 14.07
N CYS A 232 -2.52 -8.75 13.23
CA CYS A 232 -1.19 -9.36 13.27
C CYS A 232 -0.39 -9.00 14.54
N GLU A 233 -0.79 -8.00 15.30
CA GLU A 233 -0.17 -7.66 16.57
C GLU A 233 -0.85 -8.41 17.74
N ASP A 234 -2.13 -8.16 17.94
CA ASP A 234 -2.83 -8.59 19.16
C ASP A 234 -3.61 -9.91 18.99
N TYR A 235 -3.82 -10.38 17.75
CA TYR A 235 -4.64 -11.56 17.44
C TYR A 235 -3.92 -12.56 16.53
N LYS A 236 -2.63 -12.84 16.79
CA LYS A 236 -1.74 -13.66 15.94
C LYS A 236 -2.28 -15.06 15.61
N SER A 237 -3.09 -15.65 16.47
CA SER A 237 -3.72 -16.96 16.24
C SER A 237 -4.98 -16.90 15.35
N ASN A 238 -5.50 -15.71 15.06
CA ASN A 238 -6.70 -15.52 14.24
C ASN A 238 -6.42 -15.98 12.79
N PRO A 239 -7.39 -16.65 12.13
CA PRO A 239 -7.22 -17.07 10.73
C PRO A 239 -6.92 -15.93 9.74
N LEU A 240 -7.41 -14.72 10.01
CA LEU A 240 -7.09 -13.55 9.17
C LEU A 240 -5.66 -13.08 9.39
N ALA A 241 -5.17 -13.05 10.65
CA ALA A 241 -3.76 -12.76 10.92
C ALA A 241 -2.85 -13.74 10.18
N ARG A 242 -3.14 -15.04 10.23
CA ARG A 242 -2.38 -16.06 9.49
C ARG A 242 -2.35 -15.76 7.99
N SER A 243 -3.50 -15.38 7.40
CA SER A 243 -3.52 -14.99 5.97
C SER A 243 -2.59 -13.82 5.68
N PHE A 244 -2.52 -12.81 6.56
CA PHE A 244 -1.61 -11.67 6.37
C PHE A 244 -0.15 -12.03 6.63
N TYR A 245 0.15 -12.94 7.57
CA TYR A 245 1.50 -13.50 7.73
C TYR A 245 1.95 -14.27 6.49
N ASP A 246 1.10 -15.12 5.92
CA ASP A 246 1.38 -15.86 4.68
C ASP A 246 1.63 -14.90 3.49
N ILE A 247 0.85 -13.82 3.40
CA ILE A 247 1.04 -12.75 2.40
C ILE A 247 2.38 -12.05 2.63
N ALA A 248 2.70 -11.69 3.87
CA ALA A 248 3.95 -11.03 4.22
C ALA A 248 5.17 -11.89 3.87
N GLU A 249 5.15 -13.19 4.21
CA GLU A 249 6.21 -14.13 3.84
C GLU A 249 6.35 -14.27 2.32
N THR A 250 5.22 -14.27 1.58
CA THR A 250 5.23 -14.31 0.12
C THR A 250 5.88 -13.05 -0.47
N ILE A 251 5.54 -11.89 0.08
CA ILE A 251 6.15 -10.61 -0.33
C ILE A 251 7.66 -10.64 -0.03
N LEU A 252 8.08 -10.99 1.19
CA LEU A 252 9.49 -11.07 1.57
C LEU A 252 10.28 -11.96 0.64
N LYS A 253 9.80 -13.17 0.39
CA LYS A 253 10.41 -14.10 -0.57
C LYS A 253 10.50 -13.51 -1.97
N ARG A 254 9.48 -12.78 -2.41
CA ARG A 254 9.41 -12.18 -3.75
C ARG A 254 10.43 -11.06 -3.93
N ILE A 255 10.66 -10.26 -2.89
CA ILE A 255 11.59 -9.13 -2.90
C ILE A 255 13.02 -9.53 -2.48
N GLY A 256 13.27 -10.82 -2.23
CA GLY A 256 14.60 -11.36 -1.94
C GLY A 256 15.08 -11.10 -0.50
N ASP A 257 14.18 -11.21 0.48
CA ASP A 257 14.45 -11.08 1.92
C ASP A 257 14.06 -12.31 2.72
#